data_891a750ff68c4b04eb9a036af0e2c95b
#
_entry.id   891a750ff68c4b04eb9a036af0e2c95b
#
_cell.length_a   1.000
_cell.length_b   1.000
_cell.length_c   1.000
_cell.angle_alpha   90.00
_cell.angle_beta   90.00
_cell.angle_gamma   90.00
#
_symmetry.space_group_name_H-M   'P 1'
#
loop_
_entity.id
_entity.type
_entity.pdbx_description
1 polymer ?
#
loop_
_entity_poly.entity_id
_entity_poly.type
_entity_poly.pdbx_seq_one_letter_code
_entity_poly.pdbx_strand_id
1 'polypeptide(L)'
;STPETMPTMHWSYEVFSKRLPEDQHPPLAKVTSLGAPGLLEDLLNTAGFSSFSVVRKTFDYQFKSFDDYWDTVEASDILKQQYDALPQNERGKIRDEVGRFARDFVHDGRLSIPHEYLVAAGGK
;
A
#
# COMPACT_ATOMS: atom_id res chain seq x y z
N SER A 1 -8.98 -2.58 -3.96
CA SER A 1 -7.88 -1.65 -4.32
C SER A 1 -7.35 -1.97 -5.70
N THR A 2 -6.82 -0.97 -6.36
CA THR A 2 -6.21 -1.08 -7.68
C THR A 2 -4.81 -0.46 -7.63
N PRO A 3 -3.96 -0.71 -8.65
CA PRO A 3 -2.66 -0.03 -8.74
C PRO A 3 -2.77 1.49 -8.75
N GLU A 4 -3.89 2.03 -9.20
CA GLU A 4 -4.13 3.48 -9.25
C GLU A 4 -4.56 4.05 -7.90
N THR A 5 -5.32 3.30 -7.10
CA THR A 5 -5.84 3.77 -5.80
C THR A 5 -4.89 3.51 -4.63
N MET A 6 -4.04 2.49 -4.74
CA MET A 6 -3.05 2.11 -3.71
C MET A 6 -1.73 1.68 -4.35
N PRO A 7 -1.06 2.57 -5.09
CA PRO A 7 0.12 2.19 -5.88
C PRO A 7 1.22 1.51 -5.08
N THR A 8 1.60 2.06 -3.93
CA THR A 8 2.72 1.53 -3.13
C THR A 8 2.51 0.10 -2.67
N MET A 9 1.29 -0.25 -2.30
CA MET A 9 0.96 -1.62 -1.88
C MET A 9 1.06 -2.59 -3.04
N HIS A 10 0.59 -2.20 -4.22
CA HIS A 10 0.67 -3.01 -5.43
C HIS A 10 2.11 -3.16 -5.92
N TRP A 11 2.93 -2.11 -5.87
CA TRP A 11 4.35 -2.20 -6.22
C TRP A 11 5.08 -3.21 -5.32
N SER A 12 4.87 -3.10 -4.02
CA SER A 12 5.49 -4.00 -3.06
C SER A 12 5.06 -5.44 -3.31
N TYR A 13 3.77 -5.67 -3.50
CA TYR A 13 3.26 -7.00 -3.81
C TYR A 13 3.87 -7.57 -5.08
N GLU A 14 3.85 -6.79 -6.17
CA GLU A 14 4.36 -7.20 -7.47
C GLU A 14 5.84 -7.60 -7.41
N VAL A 15 6.66 -6.78 -6.76
CA VAL A 15 8.11 -6.96 -6.73
C VAL A 15 8.53 -8.08 -5.77
N PHE A 16 7.94 -8.13 -4.57
CA PHE A 16 8.31 -9.13 -3.57
C PHE A 16 7.71 -10.51 -3.85
N SER A 17 6.48 -10.58 -4.37
CA SER A 17 5.83 -11.86 -4.62
C SER A 17 6.53 -12.72 -5.67
N LYS A 18 7.25 -12.10 -6.61
CA LYS A 18 8.05 -12.81 -7.60
C LYS A 18 9.27 -13.52 -7.00
N ARG A 19 9.71 -13.09 -5.82
CA ARG A 19 10.99 -13.51 -5.23
C ARG A 19 10.85 -14.31 -3.95
N LEU A 20 9.69 -14.28 -3.31
CA LEU A 20 9.45 -14.89 -2.01
C LEU A 20 8.39 -15.98 -2.11
N PRO A 21 8.44 -17.00 -1.20
CA PRO A 21 7.36 -17.97 -1.06
C PRO A 21 6.03 -17.29 -0.72
N GLU A 22 4.92 -17.95 -1.04
CA GLU A 22 3.58 -17.40 -0.87
C GLU A 22 3.30 -16.93 0.57
N ASP A 23 3.77 -17.65 1.56
CA ASP A 23 3.61 -17.31 2.99
C ASP A 23 4.38 -16.06 3.42
N GLN A 24 5.33 -15.60 2.59
CA GLN A 24 6.13 -14.40 2.83
C GLN A 24 5.75 -13.24 1.91
N HIS A 25 4.69 -13.37 1.10
CA HIS A 25 4.22 -12.28 0.25
C HIS A 25 3.69 -11.10 1.09
N PRO A 26 3.81 -9.86 0.59
CA PRO A 26 3.20 -8.70 1.24
C PRO A 26 1.69 -8.92 1.43
N PRO A 27 1.11 -8.49 2.56
CA PRO A 27 -0.29 -8.79 2.88
C PRO A 27 -1.29 -7.88 2.16
N LEU A 28 -1.18 -7.77 0.83
CA LEU A 28 -2.02 -6.86 0.03
C LEU A 28 -3.52 -7.14 0.23
N ALA A 29 -3.94 -8.40 0.07
CA ALA A 29 -5.34 -8.77 0.20
C ALA A 29 -5.88 -8.47 1.60
N LYS A 30 -5.08 -8.71 2.63
CA LYS A 30 -5.48 -8.45 4.02
C LYS A 30 -5.59 -6.95 4.31
N VAL A 31 -4.62 -6.16 3.86
CA VAL A 31 -4.60 -4.70 4.10
C VAL A 31 -5.73 -4.00 3.35
N THR A 32 -6.07 -4.50 2.16
CA THR A 32 -7.10 -3.89 1.30
C THR A 32 -8.45 -4.60 1.36
N SER A 33 -8.65 -5.53 2.29
CA SER A 33 -9.82 -6.41 2.35
C SER A 33 -11.15 -5.67 2.49
N LEU A 34 -11.17 -4.51 3.12
CA LEU A 34 -12.38 -3.71 3.33
C LEU A 34 -12.64 -2.70 2.20
N GLY A 35 -11.80 -2.71 1.17
CA GLY A 35 -11.90 -1.72 0.08
C GLY A 35 -13.01 -1.97 -0.93
N ALA A 36 -13.63 -3.16 -0.93
CA ALA A 36 -14.74 -3.45 -1.84
C ALA A 36 -15.96 -2.59 -1.50
N PRO A 37 -16.68 -2.06 -2.53
CA PRO A 37 -17.87 -1.24 -2.27
C PRO A 37 -18.91 -1.98 -1.42
N GLY A 38 -19.41 -1.33 -0.37
CA GLY A 38 -20.46 -1.87 0.51
C GLY A 38 -19.98 -2.83 1.58
N LEU A 39 -18.76 -3.35 1.52
CA LEU A 39 -18.29 -4.35 2.47
C LEU A 39 -18.14 -3.81 3.89
N LEU A 40 -17.58 -2.63 4.05
CA LEU A 40 -17.41 -2.00 5.37
C LEU A 40 -18.77 -1.66 5.98
N GLU A 41 -19.69 -1.15 5.17
CA GLU A 41 -21.07 -0.85 5.57
C GLU A 41 -21.79 -2.13 6.05
N ASP A 42 -21.66 -3.23 5.33
CA ASP A 42 -22.27 -4.51 5.72
C ASP A 42 -21.72 -5.03 7.04
N LEU A 43 -20.41 -4.90 7.25
CA LEU A 43 -19.77 -5.31 8.51
C LEU A 43 -20.22 -4.46 9.69
N LEU A 44 -20.35 -3.13 9.51
CA LEU A 44 -20.85 -2.23 10.55
C LEU A 44 -22.30 -2.54 10.89
N ASN A 45 -23.12 -2.78 9.89
CA ASN A 45 -24.52 -3.15 10.10
C ASN A 45 -24.64 -4.48 10.87
N THR A 46 -23.87 -5.50 10.49
CA THR A 46 -23.83 -6.79 11.18
C THR A 46 -23.35 -6.66 12.62
N ALA A 47 -22.42 -5.73 12.89
CA ALA A 47 -21.89 -5.47 14.23
C ALA A 47 -22.86 -4.69 15.14
N GLY A 48 -24.03 -4.27 14.64
CA GLY A 48 -25.06 -3.60 15.43
C GLY A 48 -25.03 -2.08 15.36
N PHE A 49 -24.29 -1.50 14.46
CA PHE A 49 -24.33 -0.05 14.22
C PHE A 49 -25.58 0.29 13.41
N SER A 50 -26.46 1.12 13.95
CA SER A 50 -27.70 1.51 13.29
C SER A 50 -27.61 2.83 12.54
N SER A 51 -26.63 3.67 12.90
CA SER A 51 -26.39 4.95 12.27
C SER A 51 -24.89 5.09 12.03
N PHE A 52 -24.50 5.08 10.76
CA PHE A 52 -23.09 5.22 10.38
C PHE A 52 -22.96 5.83 8.99
N SER A 53 -21.81 6.40 8.75
CA SER A 53 -21.40 6.86 7.41
C SER A 53 -20.03 6.31 7.07
N VAL A 54 -19.84 5.97 5.79
CA VAL A 54 -18.54 5.55 5.25
C VAL A 54 -18.21 6.49 4.09
N VAL A 55 -17.06 7.12 4.18
CA VAL A 55 -16.57 8.06 3.17
C VAL A 55 -15.27 7.52 2.60
N ARG A 56 -15.17 7.51 1.28
CA ARG A 56 -13.95 7.15 0.54
C ARG A 56 -13.19 8.44 0.25
N LYS A 57 -11.92 8.47 0.68
CA LYS A 57 -11.05 9.63 0.48
C LYS A 57 -9.75 9.21 -0.15
N THR A 58 -9.13 10.13 -0.87
CA THR A 58 -7.79 9.96 -1.41
C THR A 58 -6.85 10.96 -0.76
N PHE A 59 -5.69 10.48 -0.33
CA PHE A 59 -4.63 11.29 0.24
C PHE A 59 -3.37 11.10 -0.60
N ASP A 60 -2.68 12.20 -0.91
CA ASP A 60 -1.43 12.15 -1.65
C ASP A 60 -0.25 12.18 -0.68
N TYR A 61 0.50 11.08 -0.62
CA TYR A 61 1.78 11.05 0.07
C TYR A 61 2.83 11.74 -0.77
N GLN A 62 3.49 12.73 -0.19
CA GLN A 62 4.51 13.50 -0.88
C GLN A 62 5.90 13.24 -0.30
N PHE A 63 6.85 12.98 -1.18
CA PHE A 63 8.25 12.75 -0.85
C PHE A 63 9.11 13.70 -1.69
N LYS A 64 10.24 14.12 -1.12
CA LYS A 64 11.17 15.01 -1.82
C LYS A 64 11.79 14.35 -3.05
N SER A 65 11.92 13.01 -3.01
CA SER A 65 12.51 12.22 -4.07
C SER A 65 12.10 10.75 -3.90
N PHE A 66 12.44 9.91 -4.87
CA PHE A 66 12.30 8.46 -4.73
C PHE A 66 13.17 7.91 -3.59
N ASP A 67 14.36 8.45 -3.39
CA ASP A 67 15.25 8.01 -2.30
C ASP A 67 14.60 8.25 -0.93
N ASP A 68 13.93 9.38 -0.76
CA ASP A 68 13.18 9.70 0.46
C ASP A 68 12.06 8.70 0.72
N TYR A 69 11.32 8.33 -0.32
CA TYR A 69 10.31 7.28 -0.24
C TYR A 69 10.93 5.92 0.10
N TRP A 70 12.04 5.58 -0.55
CA TRP A 70 12.69 4.28 -0.32
C TRP A 70 13.22 4.13 1.11
N ASP A 71 13.70 5.21 1.71
CA ASP A 71 14.11 5.23 3.11
C ASP A 71 12.93 4.85 4.03
N THR A 72 11.73 5.28 3.69
CA THR A 72 10.51 4.91 4.39
C THR A 72 10.21 3.40 4.26
N VAL A 73 10.42 2.84 3.09
CA VAL A 73 10.25 1.39 2.85
C VAL A 73 11.23 0.59 3.71
N GLU A 74 12.50 0.99 3.74
CA GLU A 74 13.52 0.32 4.54
C GLU A 74 13.28 0.44 6.04
N ALA A 75 12.60 1.50 6.47
CA ALA A 75 12.21 1.72 7.87
C ALA A 75 10.93 0.96 8.26
N SER A 76 10.17 0.44 7.29
CA SER A 76 8.94 -0.31 7.55
C SER A 76 9.24 -1.71 8.07
N ASP A 77 8.75 -2.06 9.23
CA ASP A 77 8.98 -3.38 9.83
C ASP A 77 8.53 -4.53 8.93
N ILE A 78 7.37 -4.38 8.29
CA ILE A 78 6.81 -5.43 7.44
C ILE A 78 7.64 -5.61 6.17
N LEU A 79 7.90 -4.52 5.46
CA LEU A 79 8.63 -4.55 4.20
C LEU A 79 10.12 -4.86 4.43
N LYS A 80 10.67 -4.40 5.54
CA LYS A 80 12.05 -4.69 5.91
C LYS A 80 12.29 -6.18 6.13
N GLN A 81 11.38 -6.87 6.82
CA GLN A 81 11.51 -8.31 7.02
C GLN A 81 11.57 -9.07 5.69
N GLN A 82 10.73 -8.69 4.74
CA GLN A 82 10.71 -9.28 3.40
C GLN A 82 11.98 -8.93 2.62
N TYR A 83 12.42 -7.69 2.71
CA TYR A 83 13.63 -7.21 2.07
C TYR A 83 14.88 -7.93 2.61
N ASP A 84 14.99 -8.07 3.93
CA ASP A 84 16.11 -8.72 4.59
C ASP A 84 16.14 -10.25 4.34
N ALA A 85 14.99 -10.86 4.02
CA ALA A 85 14.90 -12.27 3.67
C ALA A 85 15.48 -12.58 2.28
N LEU A 86 15.76 -11.57 1.46
CA LEU A 86 16.29 -11.74 0.11
C LEU A 86 17.81 -11.67 0.08
N PRO A 87 18.46 -12.36 -0.88
CA PRO A 87 19.89 -12.19 -1.11
C PRO A 87 20.26 -10.74 -1.38
N GLN A 88 21.41 -10.32 -0.92
CA GLN A 88 21.85 -8.92 -1.03
C GLN A 88 21.89 -8.43 -2.49
N ASN A 89 22.24 -9.31 -3.45
CA ASN A 89 22.25 -8.96 -4.87
C ASN A 89 20.84 -8.71 -5.45
N GLU A 90 19.80 -9.23 -4.83
CA GLU A 90 18.42 -8.98 -5.25
C GLU A 90 17.87 -7.65 -4.73
N ARG A 91 18.40 -7.14 -3.61
CA ARG A 91 17.90 -5.92 -2.96
C ARG A 91 18.01 -4.69 -3.85
N GLY A 92 19.12 -4.52 -4.56
CA GLY A 92 19.27 -3.42 -5.50
C GLY A 92 18.30 -3.50 -6.67
N LYS A 93 18.01 -4.70 -7.16
CA LYS A 93 17.06 -4.93 -8.24
C LYS A 93 15.62 -4.57 -7.82
N ILE A 94 15.27 -4.88 -6.57
CA ILE A 94 13.95 -4.53 -6.02
C ILE A 94 13.76 -3.02 -6.01
N ARG A 95 14.75 -2.29 -5.50
CA ARG A 95 14.71 -0.83 -5.50
C ARG A 95 14.53 -0.26 -6.91
N ASP A 96 15.27 -0.79 -7.89
CA ASP A 96 15.19 -0.35 -9.27
C ASP A 96 13.81 -0.64 -9.88
N GLU A 97 13.23 -1.81 -9.61
CA GLU A 97 11.90 -2.17 -10.09
C GLU A 97 10.81 -1.27 -9.50
N VAL A 98 10.85 -1.03 -8.20
CA VAL A 98 9.91 -0.10 -7.54
C VAL A 98 10.10 1.31 -8.08
N GLY A 99 11.34 1.72 -8.35
CA GLY A 99 11.65 3.00 -8.96
C GLY A 99 11.02 3.18 -10.34
N ARG A 100 10.93 2.11 -11.13
CA ARG A 100 10.25 2.15 -12.43
C ARG A 100 8.75 2.40 -12.28
N PHE A 101 8.10 1.74 -11.34
CA PHE A 101 6.69 2.00 -11.04
C PHE A 101 6.47 3.43 -10.55
N ALA A 102 7.38 3.95 -9.76
CA ALA A 102 7.26 5.29 -9.17
C ALA A 102 7.45 6.43 -10.19
N ARG A 103 8.04 6.17 -11.35
CA ARG A 103 8.30 7.20 -12.36
C ARG A 103 7.04 7.97 -12.79
N ASP A 104 5.92 7.29 -12.91
CA ASP A 104 4.66 7.91 -13.34
C ASP A 104 4.11 8.89 -12.31
N PHE A 105 4.64 8.88 -11.09
CA PHE A 105 4.21 9.74 -9.99
C PHE A 105 5.25 10.81 -9.64
N VAL A 106 6.33 10.92 -10.41
CA VAL A 106 7.36 11.94 -10.21
C VAL A 106 7.00 13.20 -10.99
N HIS A 107 6.97 14.35 -10.29
CA HIS A 107 6.74 15.66 -10.88
C HIS A 107 7.78 16.63 -10.33
N ASP A 108 8.58 17.24 -11.21
CA ASP A 108 9.66 18.17 -10.85
C ASP A 108 10.65 17.59 -9.82
N GLY A 109 10.99 16.30 -9.97
CA GLY A 109 11.88 15.58 -9.06
C GLY A 109 11.23 15.13 -7.76
N ARG A 110 9.99 15.54 -7.48
CA ARG A 110 9.24 15.14 -6.29
C ARG A 110 8.30 14.00 -6.60
N LEU A 111 8.10 13.14 -5.62
CA LEU A 111 7.21 11.99 -5.72
C LEU A 111 5.90 12.28 -4.98
N SER A 112 4.77 12.16 -5.70
CA SER A 112 3.43 12.29 -5.13
C SER A 112 2.62 11.04 -5.45
N ILE A 113 2.22 10.30 -4.41
CA ILE A 113 1.59 8.98 -4.55
C ILE A 113 0.21 9.01 -3.91
N PRO A 114 -0.87 8.75 -4.68
CA PRO A 114 -2.21 8.69 -4.11
C PRO A 114 -2.41 7.43 -3.27
N HIS A 115 -3.14 7.57 -2.18
CA HIS A 115 -3.62 6.46 -1.35
C HIS A 115 -5.09 6.67 -1.05
N GLU A 116 -5.92 5.70 -1.43
CA GLU A 116 -7.33 5.70 -1.10
C GLU A 116 -7.56 5.02 0.24
N TYR A 117 -8.41 5.62 1.06
CA TYR A 117 -8.79 5.07 2.36
C TYR A 117 -10.26 5.31 2.65
N LEU A 118 -10.80 4.52 3.56
CA LEU A 118 -12.17 4.64 4.02
C LEU A 118 -12.19 5.24 5.43
N VAL A 119 -13.09 6.17 5.65
CA VAL A 119 -13.37 6.72 6.97
C VAL A 119 -14.79 6.34 7.34
N ALA A 120 -14.95 5.61 8.43
CA ALA A 120 -16.26 5.25 8.96
C ALA A 120 -16.48 5.91 10.30
N ALA A 121 -17.66 6.47 10.48
CA ALA A 121 -18.08 7.04 11.76
C ALA A 121 -19.52 6.60 12.02
N GLY A 122 -19.81 6.24 13.27
CA GLY A 122 -21.14 5.78 13.62
C GLY A 122 -21.30 5.54 15.10
N GLY A 123 -22.55 5.22 15.49
CA GLY A 123 -22.93 4.89 16.86
C GLY A 123 -23.87 3.69 16.89
N LYS A 124 -23.88 3.01 18.01
CA LYS A 124 -24.81 1.91 18.27
C LYS A 124 -26.15 2.39 18.82
#